data_b3aa735cda1e69b4e732e1af17652ace
#
_entry.id   b3aa735cda1e69b4e732e1af17652ace
#
_cell.length_a   1.000
_cell.length_b   1.000
_cell.length_c   1.000
_cell.angle_alpha   90.00
_cell.angle_beta   90.00
_cell.angle_gamma   90.00
#
_symmetry.space_group_name_H-M   'P 1'
#
loop_
_entity.id
_entity.type
_entity.pdbx_description
1 polymer ?
#
loop_
_entity_poly.entity_id
_entity_poly.type
_entity_poly.pdbx_seq_one_letter_code
_entity_poly.pdbx_strand_id
1 'polypeptide(L)'
;MRKLSIKDAINEALRQEMEADERVLLFGEDIAGGAGRDEIYPEAADAWGGPFGVTKGLLAQFGRRRVVDTAVAETGFIGASIGAAIAGLRPIAEIMYIDFIGTSFDQLLNHAAKLRYVYGGKVSVPIVVRTVAGAGFRAAAEHSQALYSLYTHVPGLKVVAPATAYDAKGLLIAAIRDPDPVVFIEHKRLYMYEDDVPEEPYTIPLGSARIHREGHDATLVGIQKMVHTAVDAAELLADEGINCEVIDPRSYSPLDTTTILASVRKTGRLVIVDESHPRCSLATDIAALVAEDAFDALRAPIRRVTGAHAPVPFSPPLEDAYLPSVDRVADAVRSLMTKPVASRA
;
A
#
# COMPACT_ATOMS: atom_id res chain seq x y z
N MET A 1 5.18 23.41 -6.99
CA MET A 1 5.11 21.93 -7.00
C MET A 1 5.44 21.47 -8.42
N ARG A 2 6.01 20.33 -8.60
CA ARG A 2 6.39 19.74 -9.89
C ARG A 2 5.70 18.40 -10.05
N LYS A 3 5.42 17.96 -11.27
CA LYS A 3 4.84 16.65 -11.54
C LYS A 3 5.91 15.58 -11.37
N LEU A 4 5.62 14.58 -10.53
CA LEU A 4 6.40 13.36 -10.40
C LEU A 4 5.49 12.14 -10.52
N SER A 5 6.01 11.09 -11.12
CA SER A 5 5.39 9.78 -11.04
C SER A 5 5.54 9.19 -9.62
N ILE A 6 4.67 8.24 -9.25
CA ILE A 6 4.80 7.54 -7.96
C ILE A 6 6.17 6.89 -7.84
N LYS A 7 6.66 6.26 -8.91
CA LYS A 7 8.01 5.68 -8.96
C LYS A 7 9.11 6.70 -8.65
N ASP A 8 9.06 7.86 -9.29
CA ASP A 8 10.06 8.88 -9.11
C ASP A 8 9.95 9.56 -7.74
N ALA A 9 8.74 9.69 -7.20
CA ALA A 9 8.50 10.20 -5.85
C ALA A 9 9.07 9.26 -4.77
N ILE A 10 8.96 7.94 -4.96
CA ILE A 10 9.59 6.94 -4.09
C ILE A 10 11.12 7.02 -4.20
N ASN A 11 11.67 7.06 -5.43
CA ASN A 11 13.11 7.22 -5.66
C ASN A 11 13.65 8.46 -4.96
N GLU A 12 12.95 9.58 -5.09
CA GLU A 12 13.35 10.83 -4.43
C GLU A 12 13.30 10.74 -2.91
N ALA A 13 12.26 10.13 -2.34
CA ALA A 13 12.18 9.91 -0.89
C ALA A 13 13.37 9.07 -0.39
N LEU A 14 13.70 7.98 -1.09
CA LEU A 14 14.86 7.14 -0.76
C LEU A 14 16.16 7.93 -0.81
N ARG A 15 16.37 8.71 -1.87
CA ARG A 15 17.56 9.54 -2.03
C ARG A 15 17.69 10.55 -0.92
N GLN A 16 16.63 11.31 -0.62
CA GLN A 16 16.65 12.35 0.41
C GLN A 16 16.93 11.78 1.80
N GLU A 17 16.34 10.64 2.15
CA GLU A 17 16.59 10.01 3.46
C GLU A 17 17.99 9.37 3.55
N MET A 18 18.50 8.83 2.45
CA MET A 18 19.88 8.33 2.39
C MET A 18 20.91 9.46 2.43
N GLU A 19 20.63 10.63 1.89
CA GLU A 19 21.49 11.84 2.01
C GLU A 19 21.49 12.37 3.44
N ALA A 20 20.33 12.36 4.10
CA ALA A 20 20.14 12.93 5.43
C ALA A 20 20.69 12.04 6.57
N ASP A 21 20.67 10.71 6.36
CA ASP A 21 21.06 9.73 7.40
C ASP A 21 21.90 8.59 6.79
N GLU A 22 23.18 8.51 7.16
CA GLU A 22 24.10 7.47 6.69
C GLU A 22 23.72 6.05 7.15
N ARG A 23 22.84 5.91 8.15
CA ARG A 23 22.32 4.63 8.63
C ARG A 23 21.25 4.02 7.72
N VAL A 24 20.67 4.81 6.81
CA VAL A 24 19.68 4.33 5.85
C VAL A 24 20.36 3.57 4.73
N LEU A 25 19.97 2.33 4.49
CA LEU A 25 20.53 1.48 3.45
C LEU A 25 19.44 0.60 2.82
N LEU A 26 19.68 0.15 1.60
CA LEU A 26 18.76 -0.65 0.81
C LEU A 26 19.26 -2.08 0.69
N PHE A 27 18.38 -3.05 0.88
CA PHE A 27 18.59 -4.47 0.58
C PHE A 27 17.49 -4.95 -0.38
N GLY A 28 17.84 -5.75 -1.34
CA GLY A 28 16.84 -6.39 -2.21
C GLY A 28 17.48 -7.07 -3.41
N GLU A 29 16.65 -7.76 -4.17
CA GLU A 29 17.05 -8.46 -5.37
C GLU A 29 17.09 -7.47 -6.54
N ASP A 30 18.21 -7.46 -7.28
CA ASP A 30 18.45 -6.65 -8.48
C ASP A 30 18.33 -5.13 -8.30
N ILE A 31 18.26 -4.63 -7.05
CA ILE A 31 18.10 -3.19 -6.76
C ILE A 31 19.33 -2.36 -7.15
N ALA A 32 20.49 -3.01 -7.25
CA ALA A 32 21.75 -2.43 -7.68
C ALA A 32 22.26 -3.01 -9.03
N GLY A 33 21.39 -3.60 -9.83
CA GLY A 33 21.71 -4.14 -11.14
C GLY A 33 22.00 -5.63 -11.20
N GLY A 34 21.80 -6.36 -10.10
CA GLY A 34 22.00 -7.81 -9.99
C GLY A 34 23.32 -8.20 -9.33
N ALA A 35 23.26 -9.18 -8.42
CA ALA A 35 24.42 -9.67 -7.68
C ALA A 35 25.47 -10.25 -8.65
N GLY A 36 26.76 -9.84 -8.49
CA GLY A 36 27.86 -10.28 -9.33
C GLY A 36 27.93 -9.66 -10.72
N ARG A 37 26.96 -8.85 -11.11
CA ARG A 37 26.91 -8.25 -12.44
C ARG A 37 27.99 -7.21 -12.69
N ASP A 38 28.43 -6.53 -11.66
CA ASP A 38 29.52 -5.56 -11.67
C ASP A 38 30.89 -6.16 -12.01
N GLU A 39 31.11 -7.46 -11.77
CA GLU A 39 32.30 -8.17 -12.18
C GLU A 39 32.35 -8.36 -13.71
N ILE A 40 31.17 -8.47 -14.33
CA ILE A 40 31.00 -8.72 -15.78
C ILE A 40 30.80 -7.41 -16.56
N TYR A 41 30.00 -6.50 -16.00
CA TYR A 41 29.58 -5.23 -16.62
C TYR A 41 29.64 -4.08 -15.60
N PRO A 42 30.85 -3.59 -15.22
CA PRO A 42 30.99 -2.54 -14.21
C PRO A 42 30.20 -1.26 -14.55
N GLU A 43 30.18 -0.88 -15.83
CA GLU A 43 29.47 0.32 -16.32
C GLU A 43 27.94 0.15 -16.38
N ALA A 44 27.45 -1.07 -16.33
CA ALA A 44 26.01 -1.37 -16.35
C ALA A 44 25.45 -1.60 -14.93
N ALA A 45 26.27 -1.49 -13.89
CA ALA A 45 25.91 -1.83 -12.53
C ALA A 45 24.66 -1.05 -12.01
N ASP A 46 24.42 0.16 -12.53
CA ASP A 46 23.29 1.00 -12.13
C ASP A 46 22.17 1.06 -13.18
N ALA A 47 22.22 0.21 -14.19
CA ALA A 47 21.31 0.32 -15.34
C ALA A 47 19.84 0.03 -15.00
N TRP A 48 19.56 -0.80 -13.97
CA TRP A 48 18.22 -1.33 -13.70
C TRP A 48 17.47 -0.56 -12.62
N GLY A 49 18.03 -0.45 -11.44
CA GLY A 49 17.34 0.13 -10.29
C GLY A 49 16.16 -0.73 -9.83
N GLY A 50 16.34 -2.06 -9.84
CA GLY A 50 15.30 -3.04 -9.58
C GLY A 50 14.38 -3.28 -10.79
N PRO A 51 13.46 -4.26 -10.71
CA PRO A 51 12.59 -4.66 -11.82
C PRO A 51 11.72 -3.53 -12.38
N PHE A 52 11.38 -2.56 -11.54
CA PHE A 52 10.54 -1.42 -11.89
C PHE A 52 11.31 -0.10 -12.00
N GLY A 53 12.64 -0.13 -11.80
CA GLY A 53 13.50 1.04 -11.88
C GLY A 53 13.33 2.03 -10.73
N VAL A 54 12.78 1.60 -9.59
CA VAL A 54 12.50 2.47 -8.44
C VAL A 54 13.79 2.96 -7.77
N THR A 55 14.84 2.13 -7.72
CA THR A 55 16.12 2.44 -7.08
C THR A 55 17.19 2.93 -8.07
N LYS A 56 16.80 3.26 -9.31
CA LYS A 56 17.72 3.73 -10.35
C LYS A 56 18.49 4.97 -9.92
N GLY A 57 19.81 4.97 -10.13
CA GLY A 57 20.73 6.06 -9.79
C GLY A 57 21.24 6.01 -8.35
N LEU A 58 20.61 5.27 -7.44
CA LEU A 58 21.01 5.22 -6.03
C LEU A 58 22.35 4.49 -5.83
N LEU A 59 22.63 3.43 -6.59
CA LEU A 59 23.93 2.75 -6.51
C LEU A 59 25.09 3.69 -6.85
N ALA A 60 24.97 4.45 -7.94
CA ALA A 60 26.01 5.39 -8.37
C ALA A 60 26.28 6.47 -7.32
N GLN A 61 25.24 6.92 -6.60
CA GLN A 61 25.35 7.97 -5.60
C GLN A 61 25.86 7.44 -4.24
N PHE A 62 25.37 6.28 -3.77
CA PHE A 62 25.61 5.81 -2.39
C PHE A 62 26.53 4.59 -2.30
N GLY A 63 26.84 3.96 -3.41
CA GLY A 63 27.74 2.81 -3.49
C GLY A 63 27.18 1.50 -2.90
N ARG A 64 27.89 0.39 -3.14
CA ARG A 64 27.46 -0.97 -2.79
C ARG A 64 27.39 -1.28 -1.28
N ARG A 65 27.94 -0.42 -0.44
CA ARG A 65 27.78 -0.58 1.01
C ARG A 65 26.41 -0.15 1.51
N ARG A 66 25.70 0.66 0.73
CA ARG A 66 24.39 1.21 1.10
C ARG A 66 23.26 0.80 0.14
N VAL A 67 23.59 0.33 -1.06
CA VAL A 67 22.67 -0.27 -2.00
C VAL A 67 23.15 -1.68 -2.29
N VAL A 68 22.52 -2.66 -1.65
CA VAL A 68 23.03 -4.03 -1.55
C VAL A 68 22.12 -4.99 -2.29
N ASP A 69 22.61 -5.55 -3.40
CA ASP A 69 21.95 -6.68 -4.03
C ASP A 69 22.08 -7.94 -3.17
N THR A 70 21.02 -8.68 -3.11
CA THR A 70 20.94 -9.95 -2.37
C THR A 70 20.74 -11.12 -3.34
N ALA A 71 21.03 -12.32 -2.87
CA ALA A 71 20.52 -13.52 -3.52
C ALA A 71 18.99 -13.60 -3.37
N VAL A 72 18.34 -14.41 -4.21
CA VAL A 72 16.91 -14.76 -4.09
C VAL A 72 16.72 -15.62 -2.84
N ALA A 73 16.63 -14.96 -1.69
CA ALA A 73 16.58 -15.58 -0.37
C ALA A 73 15.92 -14.62 0.64
N GLU A 74 14.64 -14.34 0.47
CA GLU A 74 13.90 -13.31 1.22
C GLU A 74 13.96 -13.53 2.74
N THR A 75 13.86 -14.78 3.19
CA THR A 75 14.06 -15.12 4.62
C THR A 75 15.41 -14.62 5.13
N GLY A 76 16.47 -14.81 4.34
CA GLY A 76 17.84 -14.45 4.71
C GLY A 76 18.01 -12.93 4.78
N PHE A 77 17.67 -12.19 3.74
CA PHE A 77 17.93 -10.75 3.72
C PHE A 77 16.96 -9.94 4.59
N ILE A 78 15.70 -10.39 4.77
CA ILE A 78 14.78 -9.78 5.74
C ILE A 78 15.29 -10.00 7.16
N GLY A 79 15.74 -11.22 7.50
CA GLY A 79 16.35 -11.50 8.79
C GLY A 79 17.62 -10.68 9.05
N ALA A 80 18.49 -10.55 8.04
CA ALA A 80 19.68 -9.69 8.11
C ALA A 80 19.32 -8.22 8.30
N SER A 81 18.28 -7.73 7.61
CA SER A 81 17.78 -6.36 7.76
C SER A 81 17.23 -6.10 9.17
N ILE A 82 16.52 -7.05 9.77
CA ILE A 82 16.06 -6.95 11.16
C ILE A 82 17.26 -6.87 12.11
N GLY A 83 18.27 -7.72 11.91
CA GLY A 83 19.51 -7.67 12.69
C GLY A 83 20.24 -6.34 12.55
N ALA A 84 20.32 -5.79 11.34
CA ALA A 84 20.91 -4.48 11.07
C ALA A 84 20.13 -3.35 11.78
N ALA A 85 18.77 -3.41 11.77
CA ALA A 85 17.95 -2.46 12.49
C ALA A 85 18.18 -2.47 14.00
N ILE A 86 18.30 -3.66 14.61
CA ILE A 86 18.61 -3.81 16.04
C ILE A 86 20.03 -3.27 16.35
N ALA A 87 20.96 -3.39 15.40
CA ALA A 87 22.30 -2.86 15.51
C ALA A 87 22.41 -1.33 15.32
N GLY A 88 21.29 -0.65 15.08
CA GLY A 88 21.20 0.81 14.99
C GLY A 88 21.17 1.38 13.57
N LEU A 89 21.09 0.55 12.54
CA LEU A 89 20.88 0.98 11.16
C LEU A 89 19.37 1.18 10.87
N ARG A 90 19.07 1.74 9.69
CA ARG A 90 17.71 1.93 9.17
C ARG A 90 17.56 1.25 7.80
N PRO A 91 17.43 -0.07 7.79
CA PRO A 91 17.34 -0.81 6.54
C PRO A 91 15.97 -0.65 5.88
N ILE A 92 16.01 -0.52 4.56
CA ILE A 92 14.86 -0.61 3.67
C ILE A 92 15.06 -1.87 2.86
N ALA A 93 14.25 -2.89 3.09
CA ALA A 93 14.33 -4.17 2.41
C ALA A 93 13.22 -4.27 1.36
N GLU A 94 13.57 -4.62 0.12
CA GLU A 94 12.60 -4.79 -0.97
C GLU A 94 12.33 -6.27 -1.20
N ILE A 95 11.08 -6.70 -0.95
CA ILE A 95 10.53 -7.96 -1.46
C ILE A 95 9.86 -7.62 -2.79
N MET A 96 10.36 -8.16 -3.89
CA MET A 96 9.99 -7.78 -5.25
C MET A 96 8.47 -7.78 -5.49
N TYR A 97 7.77 -8.82 -5.02
CA TYR A 97 6.32 -8.93 -5.08
C TYR A 97 5.75 -9.38 -3.73
N ILE A 98 4.60 -8.84 -3.35
CA ILE A 98 3.89 -9.22 -2.12
C ILE A 98 3.56 -10.72 -2.09
N ASP A 99 3.48 -11.34 -3.25
CA ASP A 99 3.23 -12.77 -3.46
C ASP A 99 4.31 -13.64 -2.78
N PHE A 100 5.54 -13.12 -2.65
CA PHE A 100 6.68 -13.83 -2.06
C PHE A 100 6.78 -13.67 -0.53
N ILE A 101 5.79 -13.05 0.10
CA ILE A 101 5.77 -12.91 1.56
C ILE A 101 5.91 -14.25 2.28
N GLY A 102 5.37 -15.33 1.69
CA GLY A 102 5.40 -16.66 2.31
C GLY A 102 6.79 -17.13 2.69
N THR A 103 7.82 -16.74 1.94
CA THR A 103 9.22 -17.14 2.18
C THR A 103 9.82 -16.43 3.40
N SER A 104 9.43 -15.21 3.69
CA SER A 104 9.99 -14.35 4.75
C SER A 104 9.00 -14.01 5.88
N PHE A 105 7.79 -14.57 5.84
CA PHE A 105 6.71 -14.17 6.74
C PHE A 105 7.05 -14.39 8.22
N ASP A 106 7.79 -15.46 8.55
CA ASP A 106 8.25 -15.72 9.92
C ASP A 106 9.12 -14.56 10.45
N GLN A 107 10.01 -14.02 9.61
CA GLN A 107 10.87 -12.90 9.99
C GLN A 107 10.06 -11.64 10.34
N LEU A 108 8.98 -11.40 9.63
CA LEU A 108 8.07 -10.28 9.90
C LEU A 108 7.17 -10.55 11.10
N LEU A 109 6.52 -11.74 11.12
CA LEU A 109 5.55 -12.13 12.12
C LEU A 109 6.18 -12.30 13.51
N ASN A 110 7.26 -13.06 13.62
CA ASN A 110 7.83 -13.47 14.90
C ASN A 110 9.02 -12.62 15.35
N HIS A 111 9.73 -11.98 14.42
CA HIS A 111 10.88 -11.15 14.75
C HIS A 111 10.55 -9.66 14.65
N ALA A 112 10.38 -9.07 13.47
CA ALA A 112 10.18 -7.63 13.33
C ALA A 112 9.06 -7.11 14.23
N ALA A 113 7.89 -7.72 14.16
CA ALA A 113 6.69 -7.30 14.89
C ALA A 113 6.76 -7.49 16.42
N LYS A 114 7.55 -8.43 16.92
CA LYS A 114 7.50 -8.87 18.34
C LYS A 114 8.70 -8.44 19.17
N LEU A 115 9.87 -8.19 18.57
CA LEU A 115 11.08 -7.94 19.32
C LEU A 115 10.97 -6.77 20.30
N ARG A 116 10.34 -5.68 19.91
CA ARG A 116 10.12 -4.55 20.83
C ARG A 116 9.31 -4.96 22.06
N TYR A 117 8.24 -5.73 21.87
CA TYR A 117 7.40 -6.22 22.96
C TYR A 117 8.16 -7.22 23.85
N VAL A 118 8.83 -8.21 23.25
CA VAL A 118 9.56 -9.26 23.97
C VAL A 118 10.67 -8.68 24.83
N TYR A 119 11.36 -7.65 24.35
CA TYR A 119 12.42 -6.97 25.09
C TYR A 119 11.93 -5.78 25.94
N GLY A 120 10.63 -5.70 26.23
CA GLY A 120 10.06 -4.71 27.14
C GLY A 120 10.29 -3.27 26.69
N GLY A 121 10.24 -3.01 25.39
CA GLY A 121 10.40 -1.67 24.78
C GLY A 121 11.86 -1.20 24.65
N LYS A 122 12.86 -1.99 25.06
CA LYS A 122 14.27 -1.62 25.04
C LYS A 122 14.92 -1.72 23.66
N VAL A 123 14.28 -2.41 22.73
CA VAL A 123 14.73 -2.63 21.36
C VAL A 123 13.76 -1.96 20.40
N SER A 124 14.28 -1.22 19.42
CA SER A 124 13.52 -0.74 18.25
C SER A 124 13.89 -1.58 17.04
N VAL A 125 12.98 -1.69 16.10
CA VAL A 125 13.22 -2.38 14.82
C VAL A 125 12.81 -1.45 13.68
N PRO A 126 13.57 -0.38 13.42
CA PRO A 126 13.26 0.61 12.38
C PRO A 126 13.56 0.07 10.98
N ILE A 127 12.78 -0.91 10.54
CA ILE A 127 12.87 -1.49 9.21
C ILE A 127 11.68 -1.05 8.36
N VAL A 128 11.92 -0.71 7.11
CA VAL A 128 10.88 -0.60 6.09
C VAL A 128 10.97 -1.81 5.17
N VAL A 129 9.87 -2.53 5.00
CA VAL A 129 9.76 -3.57 3.99
C VAL A 129 8.91 -3.04 2.84
N ARG A 130 9.55 -2.76 1.70
CA ARG A 130 8.89 -2.36 0.46
C ARG A 130 8.49 -3.60 -0.32
N THR A 131 7.30 -3.58 -0.89
CA THR A 131 6.84 -4.67 -1.76
C THR A 131 5.77 -4.18 -2.73
N VAL A 132 5.59 -4.90 -3.83
CA VAL A 132 4.66 -4.53 -4.90
C VAL A 132 3.46 -5.47 -4.93
N ALA A 133 2.26 -4.90 -4.96
CA ALA A 133 0.99 -5.62 -5.02
C ALA A 133 0.23 -5.35 -6.33
N GLY A 134 -0.87 -6.06 -6.49
CA GLY A 134 -1.98 -5.74 -7.37
C GLY A 134 -1.98 -6.40 -8.75
N ALA A 135 -3.15 -6.53 -9.30
CA ALA A 135 -3.44 -7.10 -10.61
C ALA A 135 -3.53 -6.02 -11.72
N GLY A 136 -3.88 -6.43 -12.93
CA GLY A 136 -4.05 -5.55 -14.10
C GLY A 136 -2.75 -5.30 -14.87
N PHE A 137 -1.71 -6.07 -14.61
CA PHE A 137 -0.42 -5.99 -15.30
C PHE A 137 -0.10 -7.25 -16.13
N ARG A 138 -1.03 -8.19 -16.18
CA ARG A 138 -0.86 -9.48 -16.90
C ARG A 138 0.32 -10.30 -16.38
N ALA A 139 0.49 -10.33 -15.06
CA ALA A 139 1.60 -11.01 -14.39
C ALA A 139 1.19 -12.35 -13.75
N ALA A 140 -0.01 -12.85 -14.05
CA ALA A 140 -0.57 -14.12 -13.57
C ALA A 140 -0.76 -14.19 -12.03
N ALA A 141 -1.04 -15.39 -11.54
CA ALA A 141 -1.49 -15.64 -10.17
C ALA A 141 -0.43 -15.38 -9.09
N GLU A 142 0.84 -15.53 -9.45
CA GLU A 142 1.98 -15.51 -8.52
C GLU A 142 2.69 -14.16 -8.45
N HIS A 143 2.20 -13.15 -9.21
CA HIS A 143 2.80 -11.83 -9.27
C HIS A 143 1.73 -10.73 -9.28
N SER A 144 0.50 -11.02 -8.83
CA SER A 144 -0.63 -10.08 -8.98
C SER A 144 -1.53 -10.00 -7.75
N GLN A 145 -1.18 -10.62 -6.66
CA GLN A 145 -2.04 -10.66 -5.49
C GLN A 145 -2.03 -9.33 -4.72
N ALA A 146 -3.08 -9.11 -3.92
CA ALA A 146 -3.21 -8.00 -2.99
C ALA A 146 -3.34 -8.59 -1.57
N LEU A 147 -2.19 -8.96 -0.97
CA LEU A 147 -2.11 -9.75 0.27
C LEU A 147 -1.88 -8.88 1.53
N TYR A 148 -2.20 -7.59 1.48
CA TYR A 148 -1.96 -6.66 2.60
C TYR A 148 -2.62 -7.09 3.91
N SER A 149 -3.72 -7.83 3.86
CA SER A 149 -4.42 -8.34 5.06
C SER A 149 -3.56 -9.30 5.90
N LEU A 150 -2.61 -10.01 5.29
CA LEU A 150 -1.68 -10.86 6.04
C LEU A 150 -0.79 -10.02 6.97
N TYR A 151 -0.39 -8.84 6.54
CA TYR A 151 0.43 -7.94 7.34
C TYR A 151 -0.40 -7.17 8.37
N THR A 152 -1.62 -6.70 8.01
CA THR A 152 -2.48 -5.96 8.94
C THR A 152 -2.98 -6.83 10.10
N HIS A 153 -3.05 -8.15 9.89
CA HIS A 153 -3.39 -9.12 10.95
C HIS A 153 -2.31 -9.25 12.03
N VAL A 154 -1.08 -8.78 11.77
CA VAL A 154 0.06 -8.98 12.68
C VAL A 154 0.23 -7.79 13.62
N PRO A 155 -0.11 -7.92 14.93
CA PRO A 155 0.16 -6.85 15.90
C PRO A 155 1.66 -6.53 15.97
N GLY A 156 2.00 -5.24 15.86
CA GLY A 156 3.37 -4.74 15.87
C GLY A 156 3.91 -4.37 14.49
N LEU A 157 3.19 -4.66 13.41
CA LEU A 157 3.48 -4.13 12.06
C LEU A 157 2.60 -2.91 11.76
N LYS A 158 3.22 -1.87 11.20
CA LYS A 158 2.51 -0.79 10.51
C LYS A 158 2.44 -1.14 9.02
N VAL A 159 1.32 -0.81 8.38
CA VAL A 159 1.09 -1.14 6.97
C VAL A 159 0.54 0.09 6.26
N VAL A 160 1.23 0.53 5.22
CA VAL A 160 0.83 1.69 4.42
C VAL A 160 0.87 1.36 2.92
N ALA A 161 -0.02 1.96 2.16
CA ALA A 161 -0.12 1.73 0.73
C ALA A 161 -0.64 2.99 0.01
N PRO A 162 0.26 3.83 -0.52
CA PRO A 162 -0.11 5.07 -1.18
C PRO A 162 -0.83 4.82 -2.51
N ALA A 163 -1.74 5.74 -2.87
CA ALA A 163 -2.41 5.79 -4.15
C ALA A 163 -1.96 6.97 -5.04
N THR A 164 -1.21 7.96 -4.50
CA THR A 164 -0.72 9.13 -5.22
C THR A 164 0.78 9.32 -5.04
N ALA A 165 1.43 10.10 -5.93
CA ALA A 165 2.86 10.39 -5.81
C ALA A 165 3.17 11.26 -4.58
N TYR A 166 2.28 12.19 -4.25
CA TYR A 166 2.38 12.99 -3.03
C TYR A 166 2.37 12.08 -1.78
N ASP A 167 1.41 11.18 -1.70
CA ASP A 167 1.31 10.26 -0.56
C ASP A 167 2.47 9.27 -0.51
N ALA A 168 2.95 8.80 -1.66
CA ALA A 168 4.08 7.87 -1.73
C ALA A 168 5.35 8.46 -1.12
N LYS A 169 5.72 9.69 -1.49
CA LYS A 169 6.88 10.38 -0.91
C LYS A 169 6.71 10.63 0.59
N GLY A 170 5.61 11.23 1.00
CA GLY A 170 5.41 11.63 2.38
C GLY A 170 5.26 10.47 3.36
N LEU A 171 4.58 9.39 2.95
CA LEU A 171 4.43 8.17 3.76
C LEU A 171 5.74 7.37 3.83
N LEU A 172 6.53 7.31 2.73
CA LEU A 172 7.79 6.58 2.75
C LEU A 172 8.82 7.28 3.67
N ILE A 173 8.91 8.61 3.59
CA ILE A 173 9.78 9.37 4.51
C ILE A 173 9.33 9.14 5.97
N ALA A 174 8.02 9.16 6.24
CA ALA A 174 7.51 8.88 7.58
C ALA A 174 7.83 7.46 8.03
N ALA A 175 7.72 6.46 7.13
CA ALA A 175 8.03 5.07 7.41
C ALA A 175 9.54 4.86 7.71
N ILE A 176 10.43 5.49 6.94
CA ILE A 176 11.88 5.40 7.16
C ILE A 176 12.28 6.00 8.52
N ARG A 177 11.60 7.06 8.96
CA ARG A 177 11.86 7.74 10.24
C ARG A 177 11.18 7.06 11.44
N ASP A 178 10.25 6.14 11.20
CA ASP A 178 9.53 5.43 12.28
C ASP A 178 10.48 4.49 13.05
N PRO A 179 10.35 4.37 14.38
CA PRO A 179 11.14 3.44 15.19
C PRO A 179 10.66 1.99 15.13
N ASP A 180 9.49 1.75 14.56
CA ASP A 180 8.84 0.43 14.47
C ASP A 180 8.80 -0.07 13.03
N PRO A 181 8.60 -1.38 12.80
CA PRO A 181 8.59 -1.94 11.45
C PRO A 181 7.38 -1.46 10.65
N VAL A 182 7.64 -1.01 9.43
CA VAL A 182 6.62 -0.56 8.47
C VAL A 182 6.69 -1.40 7.20
N VAL A 183 5.55 -1.96 6.79
CA VAL A 183 5.38 -2.56 5.47
C VAL A 183 4.81 -1.50 4.53
N PHE A 184 5.58 -1.12 3.52
CA PHE A 184 5.22 -0.12 2.53
C PHE A 184 4.85 -0.82 1.22
N ILE A 185 3.55 -0.81 0.89
CA ILE A 185 3.01 -1.58 -0.22
C ILE A 185 2.80 -0.66 -1.42
N GLU A 186 3.54 -0.91 -2.49
CA GLU A 186 3.43 -0.22 -3.76
C GLU A 186 2.46 -0.95 -4.69
N HIS A 187 1.98 -0.28 -5.74
CA HIS A 187 1.13 -0.91 -6.74
C HIS A 187 1.69 -0.70 -8.14
N LYS A 188 1.99 -1.77 -8.85
CA LYS A 188 2.67 -1.71 -10.16
C LYS A 188 1.91 -0.90 -11.22
N ARG A 189 0.58 -0.90 -11.20
CA ARG A 189 -0.24 -0.08 -12.09
C ARG A 189 -0.25 1.40 -11.77
N LEU A 190 0.24 1.78 -10.57
CA LEU A 190 0.29 3.17 -10.14
C LEU A 190 1.64 3.83 -10.36
N TYR A 191 2.71 3.10 -10.65
CA TYR A 191 4.06 3.66 -10.76
C TYR A 191 4.18 4.86 -11.70
N MET A 192 3.39 4.88 -12.78
CA MET A 192 3.40 5.97 -13.77
C MET A 192 2.33 7.03 -13.53
N TYR A 193 1.55 6.93 -12.45
CA TYR A 193 0.61 7.99 -12.09
C TYR A 193 1.37 9.18 -11.53
N GLU A 194 1.04 10.36 -12.05
CA GLU A 194 1.71 11.62 -11.68
C GLU A 194 0.83 12.46 -10.76
N ASP A 195 1.47 13.16 -9.83
CA ASP A 195 0.83 14.14 -8.96
C ASP A 195 1.78 15.34 -8.75
N ASP A 196 1.25 16.41 -8.17
CA ASP A 196 2.03 17.55 -7.72
C ASP A 196 2.76 17.23 -6.42
N VAL A 197 4.11 17.16 -6.48
CA VAL A 197 4.95 16.78 -5.35
C VAL A 197 5.89 17.93 -4.97
N PRO A 198 5.96 18.32 -3.67
CA PRO A 198 6.96 19.26 -3.18
C PRO A 198 8.38 18.72 -3.38
N GLU A 199 9.34 19.61 -3.66
CA GLU A 199 10.75 19.24 -3.75
C GLU A 199 11.32 18.90 -2.39
N GLU A 200 10.99 19.68 -1.39
CA GLU A 200 11.42 19.50 -0.01
C GLU A 200 10.90 18.18 0.60
N PRO A 201 11.68 17.56 1.50
CA PRO A 201 11.21 16.42 2.27
C PRO A 201 10.03 16.79 3.17
N TYR A 202 9.00 15.95 3.20
CA TYR A 202 7.85 16.10 4.09
C TYR A 202 7.35 14.73 4.55
N THR A 203 6.62 14.71 5.64
CA THR A 203 6.01 13.50 6.18
C THR A 203 4.49 13.58 6.18
N ILE A 204 3.86 12.43 5.99
CA ILE A 204 2.44 12.24 6.23
C ILE A 204 2.30 11.32 7.45
N PRO A 205 1.52 11.69 8.48
CA PRO A 205 1.34 10.84 9.65
C PRO A 205 0.77 9.47 9.26
N LEU A 206 1.41 8.40 9.75
CA LEU A 206 0.88 7.05 9.59
C LEU A 206 -0.43 6.94 10.39
N GLY A 207 -1.47 6.35 9.78
CA GLY A 207 -2.80 6.28 10.39
C GLY A 207 -3.71 7.47 10.07
N SER A 208 -3.37 8.30 9.06
CA SER A 208 -4.25 9.38 8.59
C SER A 208 -4.80 9.06 7.20
N ALA A 209 -6.12 9.06 7.05
CA ALA A 209 -6.79 8.92 5.75
C ALA A 209 -6.80 10.24 4.96
N ARG A 210 -7.13 10.16 3.69
CA ARG A 210 -7.35 11.31 2.81
C ARG A 210 -8.75 11.24 2.20
N ILE A 211 -9.46 12.36 2.25
CA ILE A 211 -10.70 12.56 1.47
C ILE A 211 -10.28 13.10 0.12
N HIS A 212 -10.44 12.29 -0.93
CA HIS A 212 -10.14 12.69 -2.30
C HIS A 212 -11.28 13.51 -2.93
N ARG A 213 -12.51 13.25 -2.52
CA ARG A 213 -13.69 13.91 -2.99
C ARG A 213 -14.69 14.02 -1.84
N GLU A 214 -15.18 15.22 -1.60
CA GLU A 214 -16.28 15.45 -0.67
C GLU A 214 -17.62 14.99 -1.26
N GLY A 215 -18.51 14.48 -0.41
CA GLY A 215 -19.83 14.05 -0.81
C GLY A 215 -20.76 13.82 0.39
N HIS A 216 -22.04 13.54 0.12
CA HIS A 216 -23.06 13.40 1.18
C HIS A 216 -24.07 12.26 0.94
N ASP A 217 -24.04 11.59 -0.20
CA ASP A 217 -25.02 10.54 -0.54
C ASP A 217 -24.53 9.13 -0.21
N ALA A 218 -23.24 8.86 -0.44
CA ALA A 218 -22.59 7.60 -0.11
C ALA A 218 -21.10 7.81 0.17
N THR A 219 -20.52 6.98 1.02
CA THR A 219 -19.07 6.87 1.28
C THR A 219 -18.51 5.74 0.41
N LEU A 220 -17.48 6.04 -0.37
CA LEU A 220 -16.66 5.08 -1.08
C LEU A 220 -15.29 5.02 -0.39
N VAL A 221 -14.91 3.85 0.12
CA VAL A 221 -13.56 3.63 0.64
C VAL A 221 -12.79 2.82 -0.40
N GLY A 222 -11.85 3.46 -1.08
CA GLY A 222 -10.98 2.83 -2.08
C GLY A 222 -9.69 2.33 -1.46
N ILE A 223 -9.29 1.11 -1.75
CA ILE A 223 -8.06 0.52 -1.26
C ILE A 223 -7.00 0.61 -2.37
N GLN A 224 -5.95 1.41 -2.15
CA GLN A 224 -4.81 1.60 -3.05
C GLN A 224 -5.25 1.99 -4.48
N LYS A 225 -4.98 1.18 -5.52
CA LYS A 225 -5.42 1.46 -6.90
C LYS A 225 -6.93 1.70 -7.00
N MET A 226 -7.71 1.07 -6.15
CA MET A 226 -9.16 1.21 -6.16
C MET A 226 -9.66 2.59 -5.69
N VAL A 227 -8.80 3.43 -5.13
CA VAL A 227 -9.10 4.85 -4.89
C VAL A 227 -9.45 5.55 -6.21
N HIS A 228 -8.62 5.37 -7.24
CA HIS A 228 -8.87 5.96 -8.56
C HIS A 228 -10.15 5.41 -9.19
N THR A 229 -10.40 4.10 -9.10
CA THR A 229 -11.64 3.49 -9.57
C THR A 229 -12.87 4.04 -8.83
N ALA A 230 -12.73 4.32 -7.53
CA ALA A 230 -13.81 4.93 -6.73
C ALA A 230 -14.03 6.40 -7.10
N VAL A 231 -12.97 7.16 -7.41
CA VAL A 231 -13.08 8.55 -7.90
C VAL A 231 -13.78 8.58 -9.24
N ASP A 232 -13.35 7.76 -10.21
CA ASP A 232 -13.97 7.67 -11.53
C ASP A 232 -15.47 7.29 -11.44
N ALA A 233 -15.81 6.36 -10.54
CA ALA A 233 -17.21 5.98 -10.29
C ALA A 233 -18.01 7.11 -9.62
N ALA A 234 -17.40 7.87 -8.73
CA ALA A 234 -18.05 9.01 -8.08
C ALA A 234 -18.28 10.17 -9.06
N GLU A 235 -17.39 10.36 -10.05
CA GLU A 235 -17.59 11.32 -11.14
C GLU A 235 -18.75 10.90 -12.05
N LEU A 236 -18.78 9.64 -12.48
CA LEU A 236 -19.89 9.09 -13.26
C LEU A 236 -21.25 9.26 -12.55
N LEU A 237 -21.29 8.99 -11.24
CA LEU A 237 -22.51 9.10 -10.42
C LEU A 237 -22.93 10.55 -10.17
N ALA A 238 -21.99 11.50 -10.19
CA ALA A 238 -22.31 12.92 -10.05
C ALA A 238 -23.18 13.45 -11.22
N ASP A 239 -22.97 12.93 -12.43
CA ASP A 239 -23.81 13.24 -13.59
C ASP A 239 -25.26 12.73 -13.42
N GLU A 240 -25.45 11.75 -12.53
CA GLU A 240 -26.76 11.21 -12.14
C GLU A 240 -27.34 11.92 -10.89
N GLY A 241 -26.65 12.93 -10.36
CA GLY A 241 -27.05 13.66 -9.15
C GLY A 241 -26.73 12.96 -7.84
N ILE A 242 -25.86 11.92 -7.86
CA ILE A 242 -25.41 11.19 -6.67
C ILE A 242 -23.98 11.65 -6.29
N ASN A 243 -23.86 12.33 -5.14
CA ASN A 243 -22.60 12.90 -4.68
C ASN A 243 -21.91 12.00 -3.65
N CYS A 244 -20.96 11.18 -4.12
CA CYS A 244 -20.19 10.28 -3.27
C CYS A 244 -18.99 10.98 -2.65
N GLU A 245 -18.73 10.69 -1.37
CA GLU A 245 -17.45 10.98 -0.71
C GLU A 245 -16.49 9.83 -0.95
N VAL A 246 -15.24 10.15 -1.37
CA VAL A 246 -14.21 9.14 -1.64
C VAL A 246 -13.08 9.28 -0.65
N ILE A 247 -12.81 8.20 0.09
CA ILE A 247 -11.76 8.11 1.10
C ILE A 247 -10.68 7.12 0.65
N ASP A 248 -9.43 7.55 0.77
CA ASP A 248 -8.23 6.72 0.73
C ASP A 248 -7.72 6.53 2.16
N PRO A 249 -7.73 5.32 2.70
CA PRO A 249 -7.17 5.05 4.02
C PRO A 249 -5.67 5.34 4.12
N ARG A 250 -4.90 5.15 3.05
CA ARG A 250 -3.43 5.27 2.93
C ARG A 250 -2.64 4.41 3.92
N SER A 251 -3.14 4.28 5.14
CA SER A 251 -2.61 3.41 6.21
C SER A 251 -3.64 2.37 6.56
N TYR A 252 -3.25 1.11 6.57
CA TYR A 252 -4.11 -0.02 6.87
C TYR A 252 -3.91 -0.54 8.30
N SER A 253 -2.72 -0.26 8.86
CA SER A 253 -2.39 -0.48 10.26
C SER A 253 -1.35 0.59 10.69
N PRO A 254 -1.71 1.54 11.57
CA PRO A 254 -3.06 1.80 12.09
C PRO A 254 -4.03 2.33 11.02
N LEU A 255 -5.32 2.00 11.15
CA LEU A 255 -6.37 2.49 10.26
C LEU A 255 -6.99 3.78 10.85
N ASP A 256 -7.26 4.78 10.01
CA ASP A 256 -8.01 5.99 10.40
C ASP A 256 -9.51 5.68 10.50
N THR A 257 -9.90 5.07 11.60
CA THR A 257 -11.28 4.73 11.88
C THR A 257 -12.16 5.96 12.05
N THR A 258 -11.60 7.05 12.58
CA THR A 258 -12.31 8.31 12.84
C THR A 258 -12.85 8.93 11.55
N THR A 259 -12.00 9.05 10.53
CA THR A 259 -12.40 9.63 9.24
C THR A 259 -13.45 8.76 8.55
N ILE A 260 -13.26 7.43 8.54
CA ILE A 260 -14.21 6.49 7.90
C ILE A 260 -15.57 6.56 8.60
N LEU A 261 -15.61 6.47 9.93
CA LEU A 261 -16.85 6.50 10.69
C LEU A 261 -17.58 7.85 10.59
N ALA A 262 -16.83 8.97 10.56
CA ALA A 262 -17.41 10.30 10.39
C ALA A 262 -18.11 10.42 9.02
N SER A 263 -17.48 9.94 7.96
CA SER A 263 -18.05 9.92 6.63
C SER A 263 -19.32 9.05 6.55
N VAL A 264 -19.27 7.84 7.11
CA VAL A 264 -20.43 6.94 7.11
C VAL A 264 -21.59 7.53 7.91
N ARG A 265 -21.33 8.19 9.03
CA ARG A 265 -22.37 8.89 9.81
C ARG A 265 -23.00 10.04 9.03
N LYS A 266 -22.22 10.73 8.20
CA LYS A 266 -22.71 11.79 7.31
C LYS A 266 -23.59 11.23 6.20
N THR A 267 -23.13 10.18 5.50
CA THR A 267 -23.76 9.68 4.26
C THR A 267 -24.80 8.58 4.50
N GLY A 268 -24.64 7.79 5.53
CA GLY A 268 -25.46 6.63 5.87
C GLY A 268 -25.33 5.42 4.93
N ARG A 269 -24.39 5.46 3.96
CA ARG A 269 -24.20 4.40 2.97
C ARG A 269 -22.72 4.17 2.75
N LEU A 270 -22.32 2.90 2.66
CA LEU A 270 -20.91 2.52 2.50
C LEU A 270 -20.72 1.51 1.37
N VAL A 271 -19.81 1.83 0.46
CA VAL A 271 -19.22 0.90 -0.51
C VAL A 271 -17.71 0.86 -0.30
N ILE A 272 -17.15 -0.33 -0.16
CA ILE A 272 -15.70 -0.52 -0.04
C ILE A 272 -15.21 -1.17 -1.33
N VAL A 273 -14.20 -0.59 -1.95
CA VAL A 273 -13.64 -1.03 -3.23
C VAL A 273 -12.24 -1.54 -3.02
N ASP A 274 -12.03 -2.83 -3.24
CA ASP A 274 -10.82 -3.55 -2.89
C ASP A 274 -10.52 -4.62 -3.95
N GLU A 275 -9.33 -4.64 -4.55
CA GLU A 275 -8.97 -5.69 -5.51
C GLU A 275 -8.60 -7.02 -4.86
N SER A 276 -8.43 -7.05 -3.53
CA SER A 276 -8.20 -8.27 -2.78
C SER A 276 -9.41 -9.21 -2.80
N HIS A 277 -9.20 -10.41 -2.28
CA HIS A 277 -10.27 -11.40 -2.13
C HIS A 277 -11.35 -10.94 -1.14
N PRO A 278 -12.61 -11.42 -1.28
CA PRO A 278 -13.73 -10.95 -0.44
C PRO A 278 -13.67 -11.48 1.01
N ARG A 279 -12.78 -12.42 1.32
CA ARG A 279 -12.67 -13.05 2.64
C ARG A 279 -11.43 -12.57 3.38
N CYS A 280 -11.55 -12.30 4.69
CA CYS A 280 -10.45 -11.89 5.55
C CYS A 280 -9.64 -10.73 4.94
N SER A 281 -10.33 -9.78 4.32
CA SER A 281 -9.75 -8.62 3.64
C SER A 281 -9.93 -7.37 4.46
N LEU A 282 -9.17 -6.31 4.15
CA LEU A 282 -9.35 -4.99 4.74
C LEU A 282 -10.78 -4.47 4.54
N ALA A 283 -11.40 -4.78 3.39
CA ALA A 283 -12.80 -4.47 3.14
C ALA A 283 -13.74 -5.17 4.13
N THR A 284 -13.39 -6.34 4.63
CA THR A 284 -14.16 -7.05 5.65
C THR A 284 -14.00 -6.38 7.01
N ASP A 285 -12.79 -5.98 7.37
CA ASP A 285 -12.49 -5.30 8.64
C ASP A 285 -13.20 -3.94 8.71
N ILE A 286 -13.13 -3.15 7.65
CA ILE A 286 -13.84 -1.86 7.57
C ILE A 286 -15.36 -2.07 7.67
N ALA A 287 -15.90 -3.10 7.03
CA ALA A 287 -17.32 -3.41 7.13
C ALA A 287 -17.74 -3.81 8.55
N ALA A 288 -16.93 -4.59 9.25
CA ALA A 288 -17.15 -4.97 10.64
C ALA A 288 -17.08 -3.74 11.56
N LEU A 289 -16.03 -2.94 11.45
CA LEU A 289 -15.87 -1.69 12.19
C LEU A 289 -17.11 -0.78 12.07
N VAL A 290 -17.59 -0.56 10.85
CA VAL A 290 -18.77 0.29 10.63
C VAL A 290 -20.05 -0.35 11.16
N ALA A 291 -20.17 -1.67 11.09
CA ALA A 291 -21.30 -2.38 11.67
C ALA A 291 -21.30 -2.34 13.21
N GLU A 292 -20.14 -2.27 13.84
CA GLU A 292 -20.01 -2.15 15.30
C GLU A 292 -20.23 -0.71 15.77
N ASP A 293 -19.56 0.27 15.14
CA ASP A 293 -19.44 1.62 15.68
C ASP A 293 -20.35 2.66 15.01
N ALA A 294 -21.00 2.34 13.89
CA ALA A 294 -21.87 3.25 13.15
C ALA A 294 -23.13 2.57 12.59
N PHE A 295 -23.56 1.46 13.18
CA PHE A 295 -24.74 0.70 12.72
C PHE A 295 -26.00 1.57 12.64
N ASP A 296 -26.23 2.40 13.64
CA ASP A 296 -27.43 3.27 13.72
C ASP A 296 -27.45 4.36 12.64
N ALA A 297 -26.32 4.69 12.05
CA ALA A 297 -26.20 5.66 10.96
C ALA A 297 -26.51 5.02 9.59
N LEU A 298 -26.42 3.69 9.48
CA LEU A 298 -26.60 2.99 8.20
C LEU A 298 -28.07 3.04 7.72
N ARG A 299 -28.23 3.52 6.50
CA ARG A 299 -29.52 3.60 5.78
C ARG A 299 -29.70 2.50 4.74
N ALA A 300 -28.65 1.72 4.49
CA ALA A 300 -28.62 0.61 3.53
C ALA A 300 -27.57 -0.42 3.94
N PRO A 301 -27.64 -1.66 3.41
CA PRO A 301 -26.60 -2.66 3.65
C PRO A 301 -25.22 -2.18 3.13
N ILE A 302 -24.15 -2.49 3.86
CA ILE A 302 -22.78 -2.26 3.39
C ILE A 302 -22.51 -3.09 2.13
N ARG A 303 -21.89 -2.50 1.11
CA ARG A 303 -21.45 -3.19 -0.10
C ARG A 303 -19.94 -3.24 -0.18
N ARG A 304 -19.41 -4.38 -0.63
CA ARG A 304 -18.01 -4.57 -0.96
C ARG A 304 -17.90 -4.95 -2.43
N VAL A 305 -17.15 -4.20 -3.20
CA VAL A 305 -16.81 -4.52 -4.59
C VAL A 305 -15.36 -5.00 -4.59
N THR A 306 -15.18 -6.31 -4.73
CA THR A 306 -13.88 -6.97 -4.57
C THR A 306 -13.49 -7.77 -5.80
N GLY A 307 -12.21 -8.17 -5.85
CA GLY A 307 -11.76 -9.25 -6.73
C GLY A 307 -12.54 -10.55 -6.45
N ALA A 308 -12.51 -11.49 -7.37
CA ALA A 308 -13.10 -12.80 -7.17
C ALA A 308 -12.28 -13.62 -6.16
N HIS A 309 -12.90 -14.57 -5.46
CA HIS A 309 -12.18 -15.52 -4.61
C HIS A 309 -11.58 -16.64 -5.46
N ALA A 310 -10.62 -16.28 -6.29
CA ALA A 310 -9.92 -17.14 -7.24
C ALA A 310 -8.48 -16.60 -7.45
N PRO A 311 -7.54 -17.42 -7.89
CA PRO A 311 -6.24 -16.92 -8.36
C PRO A 311 -6.41 -15.88 -9.48
N VAL A 312 -5.52 -14.89 -9.54
CA VAL A 312 -5.57 -13.85 -10.57
C VAL A 312 -5.27 -14.46 -11.94
N PRO A 313 -6.16 -14.29 -12.95
CA PRO A 313 -5.95 -14.87 -14.26
C PRO A 313 -4.82 -14.17 -15.04
N PHE A 314 -4.13 -14.92 -15.91
CA PHE A 314 -3.15 -14.36 -16.86
C PHE A 314 -3.81 -13.71 -18.08
N SER A 315 -4.89 -14.34 -18.59
CA SER A 315 -5.60 -13.88 -19.79
C SER A 315 -6.18 -12.46 -19.58
N PRO A 316 -5.87 -11.49 -20.45
CA PRO A 316 -6.35 -10.12 -20.30
C PRO A 316 -7.85 -9.97 -20.05
N PRO A 317 -8.76 -10.59 -20.82
CA PRO A 317 -10.19 -10.47 -20.58
C PRO A 317 -10.63 -11.03 -19.23
N LEU A 318 -9.97 -12.07 -18.74
CA LEU A 318 -10.30 -12.68 -17.45
C LEU A 318 -9.76 -11.84 -16.29
N GLU A 319 -8.55 -11.28 -16.42
CA GLU A 319 -7.99 -10.39 -15.40
C GLU A 319 -8.80 -9.08 -15.31
N ASP A 320 -9.27 -8.54 -16.45
CA ASP A 320 -10.16 -7.37 -16.45
C ASP A 320 -11.50 -7.67 -15.78
N ALA A 321 -12.07 -8.86 -16.00
CA ALA A 321 -13.29 -9.30 -15.34
C ALA A 321 -13.08 -9.61 -13.83
N TYR A 322 -11.88 -9.98 -13.43
CA TYR A 322 -11.52 -10.24 -12.04
C TYR A 322 -11.53 -8.96 -11.20
N LEU A 323 -11.02 -7.85 -11.74
CA LEU A 323 -10.86 -6.58 -11.02
C LEU A 323 -12.18 -5.84 -10.82
N PRO A 324 -12.34 -5.09 -9.72
CA PRO A 324 -13.40 -4.10 -9.60
C PRO A 324 -13.33 -3.08 -10.74
N SER A 325 -14.45 -2.87 -11.46
CA SER A 325 -14.59 -1.85 -12.49
C SER A 325 -15.38 -0.65 -12.00
N VAL A 326 -15.26 0.47 -12.71
CA VAL A 326 -16.06 1.70 -12.46
C VAL A 326 -17.54 1.39 -12.46
N ASP A 327 -18.04 0.64 -13.45
CA ASP A 327 -19.46 0.26 -13.56
C ASP A 327 -19.90 -0.60 -12.36
N ARG A 328 -19.10 -1.58 -11.93
CA ARG A 328 -19.43 -2.41 -10.76
C ARG A 328 -19.53 -1.58 -9.48
N VAL A 329 -18.69 -0.56 -9.32
CA VAL A 329 -18.73 0.36 -8.17
C VAL A 329 -19.97 1.25 -8.27
N ALA A 330 -20.24 1.84 -9.43
CA ALA A 330 -21.41 2.68 -9.65
C ALA A 330 -22.72 1.88 -9.41
N ASP A 331 -22.83 0.66 -9.91
CA ASP A 331 -23.99 -0.20 -9.70
C ASP A 331 -24.18 -0.57 -8.21
N ALA A 332 -23.07 -0.80 -7.49
CA ALA A 332 -23.15 -1.01 -6.06
C ALA A 332 -23.73 0.21 -5.35
N VAL A 333 -23.30 1.42 -5.68
CA VAL A 333 -23.87 2.67 -5.13
C VAL A 333 -25.35 2.81 -5.51
N ARG A 334 -25.71 2.70 -6.79
CA ARG A 334 -27.11 2.79 -7.24
C ARG A 334 -28.03 1.83 -6.47
N SER A 335 -27.54 0.61 -6.18
CA SER A 335 -28.29 -0.39 -5.40
C SER A 335 -28.59 0.05 -3.97
N LEU A 336 -27.81 0.98 -3.42
CA LEU A 336 -28.01 1.53 -2.07
C LEU A 336 -28.99 2.72 -2.07
N MET A 337 -29.17 3.39 -3.21
CA MET A 337 -30.10 4.53 -3.32
C MET A 337 -31.55 4.08 -3.42
N THR A 338 -31.81 2.92 -4.01
CA THR A 338 -33.15 2.41 -4.31
C THR A 338 -33.84 1.64 -3.20
N LYS A 339 -33.14 1.30 -2.10
CA LYS A 339 -33.72 0.55 -0.97
C LYS A 339 -33.90 1.46 0.24
N PRO A 340 -35.14 1.89 0.57
CA PRO A 340 -35.40 2.38 1.91
C PRO A 340 -35.11 1.25 2.90
N VAL A 341 -34.43 1.55 4.00
CA VAL A 341 -34.44 0.66 5.17
C VAL A 341 -35.90 0.52 5.56
N ALA A 342 -36.43 -0.69 5.53
CA ALA A 342 -37.77 -0.95 6.02
C ALA A 342 -37.86 -0.33 7.42
N SER A 343 -38.78 0.63 7.60
CA SER A 343 -39.05 1.21 8.88
C SER A 343 -39.35 0.07 9.84
N ARG A 344 -38.53 -0.10 10.87
CA ARG A 344 -38.89 -0.97 11.99
C ARG A 344 -40.16 -0.39 12.62
N ALA A 345 -41.29 -1.03 12.36
CA ALA A 345 -42.54 -0.79 13.06
C ALA A 345 -42.44 -1.31 14.49
#